data_d54ec8e5f366b83834b5e8c6edc251fe
#
_entry.id   d54ec8e5f366b83834b5e8c6edc251fe
#
_cell.length_a   1.000
_cell.length_b   1.000
_cell.length_c   1.000
_cell.angle_alpha   90.00
_cell.angle_beta   90.00
_cell.angle_gamma   90.00
#
_symmetry.space_group_name_H-M   'P 1'
#
loop_
_entity.id
_entity.type
_entity.pdbx_description
1 polymer ?
#
loop_
_entity_poly.entity_id
_entity_poly.type
_entity_poly.pdbx_seq_one_letter_code
_entity_poly.pdbx_strand_id
1 'polypeptide(L)'
;LMGVLNFAHGAIAMVGAYLGGLVLVLLVGANTGTVATILVFFVALALVFAVTTAAGSAMEVTLIRPIYDRTPTYQILLTFGVSLIIEEVARIVLTLRGIQPNPQWQAPMGTAPDVLLGRTELLGVGVRRLYLFEVAIGAVVAVAVWAFLTKTLYGLYIRAGSEDTEMVQALGVDVRQAFTVVFGVGTGLAAVGGVLLMWDPIWGPSVLLSIDVLLYAFVVVIIGG
;
A
#
# COMPACT_ATOMS: atom_id res chain seq x y z
N LEU A 1 11.90 1.60 -12.15
CA LEU A 1 13.00 2.37 -11.60
C LEU A 1 14.18 1.48 -11.15
N MET A 2 13.94 0.46 -10.36
CA MET A 2 14.96 -0.47 -9.86
C MET A 2 15.02 -1.78 -10.65
N GLY A 3 14.14 -1.99 -11.62
CA GLY A 3 13.99 -3.26 -12.33
C GLY A 3 13.54 -4.43 -11.45
N VAL A 4 13.18 -4.17 -10.19
CA VAL A 4 12.75 -5.19 -9.23
C VAL A 4 11.24 -5.32 -9.25
N LEU A 5 10.74 -6.47 -9.68
CA LEU A 5 9.35 -6.86 -9.52
C LEU A 5 9.14 -7.34 -8.08
N ASN A 6 8.44 -6.55 -7.27
CA ASN A 6 8.18 -6.89 -5.87
C ASN A 6 6.81 -7.56 -5.70
N PHE A 7 6.80 -8.88 -5.66
CA PHE A 7 5.58 -9.67 -5.46
C PHE A 7 4.98 -9.54 -4.05
N ALA A 8 5.72 -8.99 -3.09
CA ALA A 8 5.20 -8.75 -1.74
C ALA A 8 4.24 -7.55 -1.65
N HIS A 9 4.08 -6.73 -2.72
CA HIS A 9 3.20 -5.56 -2.69
C HIS A 9 1.75 -5.89 -2.33
N GLY A 10 1.21 -6.99 -2.85
CA GLY A 10 -0.14 -7.44 -2.51
C GLY A 10 -0.29 -7.80 -1.03
N ALA A 11 0.67 -8.55 -0.47
CA ALA A 11 0.67 -8.89 0.95
C ALA A 11 0.83 -7.65 1.85
N ILE A 12 1.61 -6.65 1.42
CA ILE A 12 1.76 -5.38 2.12
C ILE A 12 0.45 -4.57 2.07
N ALA A 13 -0.25 -4.55 0.93
CA ALA A 13 -1.57 -3.92 0.83
C ALA A 13 -2.58 -4.60 1.77
N MET A 14 -2.61 -5.93 1.83
CA MET A 14 -3.41 -6.71 2.78
C MET A 14 -3.10 -6.29 4.23
N VAL A 15 -1.82 -6.22 4.62
CA VAL A 15 -1.40 -5.74 5.94
C VAL A 15 -1.90 -4.31 6.19
N GLY A 16 -1.82 -3.44 5.19
CA GLY A 16 -2.35 -2.07 5.25
C GLY A 16 -3.84 -2.04 5.56
N ALA A 17 -4.65 -2.88 4.90
CA ALA A 17 -6.09 -2.98 5.14
C ALA A 17 -6.40 -3.43 6.59
N TYR A 18 -5.67 -4.43 7.10
CA TYR A 18 -5.84 -4.89 8.48
C TYR A 18 -5.38 -3.87 9.51
N LEU A 19 -4.22 -3.23 9.32
CA LEU A 19 -3.72 -2.20 10.25
C LEU A 19 -4.62 -0.97 10.25
N GLY A 20 -5.04 -0.49 9.08
CA GLY A 20 -5.98 0.63 8.96
C GLY A 20 -7.31 0.31 9.62
N GLY A 21 -7.87 -0.88 9.32
CA GLY A 21 -9.08 -1.36 9.95
C GLY A 21 -8.96 -1.47 11.48
N LEU A 22 -7.83 -1.96 11.99
CA LEU A 22 -7.57 -2.05 13.42
C LEU A 22 -7.57 -0.66 14.09
N VAL A 23 -6.90 0.33 13.50
CA VAL A 23 -6.88 1.71 14.01
C VAL A 23 -8.30 2.27 14.10
N LEU A 24 -9.13 2.05 13.06
CA LEU A 24 -10.50 2.53 13.10
C LEU A 24 -11.34 1.79 14.15
N VAL A 25 -11.28 0.47 14.20
CA VAL A 25 -12.04 -0.31 15.20
C VAL A 25 -11.66 0.07 16.63
N LEU A 26 -10.40 0.45 16.87
CA LEU A 26 -9.94 0.86 18.21
C LEU A 26 -10.33 2.30 18.57
N LEU A 27 -10.39 3.22 17.60
CA LEU A 27 -10.56 4.65 17.86
C LEU A 27 -11.97 5.18 17.52
N VAL A 28 -12.72 4.46 16.69
CA VAL A 28 -14.09 4.86 16.30
C VAL A 28 -15.10 4.06 17.12
N GLY A 29 -15.81 4.75 18.00
CA GLY A 29 -16.91 4.17 18.78
C GLY A 29 -18.29 4.56 18.20
N ALA A 30 -19.36 3.97 18.76
CA ALA A 30 -20.73 4.16 18.30
C ALA A 30 -21.20 5.63 18.30
N ASN A 31 -20.59 6.49 19.11
CA ASN A 31 -20.93 7.92 19.21
C ASN A 31 -19.94 8.82 18.47
N THR A 32 -19.02 8.25 17.68
CA THR A 32 -18.03 9.05 16.93
C THR A 32 -18.70 9.67 15.71
N GLY A 33 -18.70 11.00 15.64
CA GLY A 33 -19.31 11.73 14.51
C GLY A 33 -18.51 11.54 13.21
N THR A 34 -19.15 11.77 12.07
CA THR A 34 -18.58 11.61 10.72
C THR A 34 -17.22 12.31 10.54
N VAL A 35 -17.09 13.56 11.01
CA VAL A 35 -15.83 14.33 10.87
C VAL A 35 -14.72 13.68 11.66
N ALA A 36 -14.99 13.25 12.90
CA ALA A 36 -14.00 12.57 13.73
C ALA A 36 -13.56 11.23 13.10
N THR A 37 -14.49 10.46 12.55
CA THR A 37 -14.17 9.21 11.85
C THR A 37 -13.27 9.44 10.63
N ILE A 38 -13.55 10.48 9.83
CA ILE A 38 -12.71 10.85 8.68
C ILE A 38 -11.32 11.29 9.14
N LEU A 39 -11.21 12.03 10.25
CA LEU A 39 -9.91 12.40 10.81
C LEU A 39 -9.14 11.18 11.27
N VAL A 40 -9.78 10.22 11.97
CA VAL A 40 -9.16 8.95 12.36
C VAL A 40 -8.72 8.15 11.14
N PHE A 41 -9.50 8.16 10.06
CA PHE A 41 -9.09 7.53 8.79
C PHE A 41 -7.79 8.12 8.25
N PHE A 42 -7.63 9.45 8.20
CA PHE A 42 -6.40 10.07 7.75
C PHE A 42 -5.22 9.80 8.69
N VAL A 43 -5.46 9.72 10.01
CA VAL A 43 -4.46 9.29 10.98
C VAL A 43 -4.04 7.84 10.73
N ALA A 44 -5.00 6.93 10.49
CA ALA A 44 -4.71 5.55 10.14
C ALA A 44 -3.88 5.46 8.85
N LEU A 45 -4.25 6.22 7.82
CA LEU A 45 -3.54 6.29 6.55
C LEU A 45 -2.09 6.75 6.72
N ALA A 46 -1.86 7.84 7.49
CA ALA A 46 -0.52 8.35 7.76
C ALA A 46 0.32 7.37 8.60
N LEU A 47 -0.26 6.78 9.63
CA LEU A 47 0.40 5.83 10.52
C LEU A 47 0.77 4.54 9.76
N VAL A 48 -0.16 3.98 9.00
CA VAL A 48 0.09 2.79 8.18
C VAL A 48 1.17 3.07 7.14
N PHE A 49 1.08 4.21 6.44
CA PHE A 49 2.13 4.64 5.51
C PHE A 49 3.50 4.70 6.18
N ALA A 50 3.63 5.35 7.33
CA ALA A 50 4.90 5.49 8.03
C ALA A 50 5.48 4.15 8.49
N VAL A 51 4.65 3.30 9.10
CA VAL A 51 5.08 1.98 9.62
C VAL A 51 5.49 1.06 8.47
N THR A 52 4.70 0.98 7.41
CA THR A 52 5.01 0.11 6.28
C THR A 52 6.14 0.64 5.41
N THR A 53 6.32 1.97 5.31
CA THR A 53 7.52 2.57 4.69
C THR A 53 8.78 2.17 5.45
N ALA A 54 8.77 2.25 6.78
CA ALA A 54 9.91 1.84 7.61
C ALA A 54 10.19 0.33 7.47
N ALA A 55 9.14 -0.51 7.51
CA ALA A 55 9.26 -1.96 7.31
C ALA A 55 9.78 -2.31 5.91
N GLY A 56 9.28 -1.63 4.88
CA GLY A 56 9.75 -1.80 3.50
C GLY A 56 11.20 -1.37 3.31
N SER A 57 11.60 -0.25 3.91
CA SER A 57 13.00 0.18 3.91
C SER A 57 13.92 -0.83 4.61
N ALA A 58 13.47 -1.39 5.73
CA ALA A 58 14.20 -2.45 6.41
C ALA A 58 14.29 -3.73 5.55
N MET A 59 13.20 -4.12 4.89
CA MET A 59 13.15 -5.25 3.97
C MET A 59 14.11 -5.04 2.79
N GLU A 60 14.20 -3.84 2.22
CA GLU A 60 15.14 -3.52 1.16
C GLU A 60 16.57 -3.73 1.63
N VAL A 61 16.96 -3.13 2.76
CA VAL A 61 18.33 -3.21 3.28
C VAL A 61 18.74 -4.64 3.62
N THR A 62 17.83 -5.44 4.19
CA THR A 62 18.15 -6.76 4.74
C THR A 62 17.98 -7.90 3.75
N LEU A 63 16.99 -7.81 2.86
CA LEU A 63 16.60 -8.92 1.98
C LEU A 63 16.87 -8.63 0.50
N ILE A 64 16.52 -7.43 0.01
CA ILE A 64 16.58 -7.14 -1.42
C ILE A 64 17.97 -6.68 -1.84
N ARG A 65 18.59 -5.79 -1.05
CA ARG A 65 19.92 -5.24 -1.37
C ARG A 65 21.00 -6.30 -1.56
N PRO A 66 21.09 -7.38 -0.75
CA PRO A 66 22.09 -8.42 -0.93
C PRO A 66 21.97 -9.21 -2.24
N ILE A 67 20.85 -9.08 -2.94
CA ILE A 67 20.60 -9.81 -4.19
C ILE A 67 20.48 -8.90 -5.42
N TYR A 68 20.87 -7.62 -5.34
CA TYR A 68 20.83 -6.71 -6.49
C TYR A 68 21.65 -7.21 -7.69
N ASP A 69 22.78 -7.85 -7.41
CA ASP A 69 23.67 -8.38 -8.45
C ASP A 69 23.22 -9.77 -8.98
N ARG A 70 22.09 -10.29 -8.47
CA ARG A 70 21.51 -11.56 -8.92
C ARG A 70 20.52 -11.34 -10.06
N THR A 71 20.25 -12.41 -10.80
CA THR A 71 19.27 -12.34 -11.89
C THR A 71 17.88 -11.95 -11.36
N PRO A 72 17.03 -11.28 -12.17
CA PRO A 72 15.66 -10.88 -11.76
C PRO A 72 14.82 -12.03 -11.19
N THR A 73 15.07 -13.27 -11.64
CA THR A 73 14.37 -14.46 -11.12
C THR A 73 14.57 -14.66 -9.61
N TYR A 74 15.77 -14.39 -9.08
CA TYR A 74 16.03 -14.49 -7.63
C TYR A 74 15.24 -13.44 -6.85
N GLN A 75 15.10 -12.24 -7.40
CA GLN A 75 14.36 -11.15 -6.76
C GLN A 75 12.86 -11.46 -6.72
N ILE A 76 12.31 -11.99 -7.81
CA ILE A 76 10.93 -12.46 -7.90
C ILE A 76 10.68 -13.57 -6.88
N LEU A 77 11.54 -14.59 -6.85
CA LEU A 77 11.39 -15.73 -5.93
C LEU A 77 11.46 -15.29 -4.46
N LEU A 78 12.41 -14.39 -4.13
CA LEU A 78 12.54 -13.85 -2.78
C LEU A 78 11.29 -13.07 -2.37
N THR A 79 10.84 -12.12 -3.19
CA THR A 79 9.67 -11.28 -2.87
C THR A 79 8.38 -12.08 -2.81
N PHE A 80 8.24 -13.12 -3.64
CA PHE A 80 7.14 -14.07 -3.55
C PHE A 80 7.19 -14.88 -2.25
N GLY A 81 8.37 -15.39 -1.86
CA GLY A 81 8.56 -16.07 -0.58
C GLY A 81 8.22 -15.17 0.61
N VAL A 82 8.61 -13.89 0.56
CA VAL A 82 8.25 -12.89 1.58
C VAL A 82 6.74 -12.66 1.61
N SER A 83 6.06 -12.60 0.46
CA SER A 83 4.60 -12.51 0.40
C SER A 83 3.92 -13.64 1.16
N LEU A 84 4.34 -14.89 0.90
CA LEU A 84 3.79 -16.07 1.57
C LEU A 84 4.02 -16.02 3.09
N ILE A 85 5.20 -15.59 3.53
CA ILE A 85 5.50 -15.44 4.96
C ILE A 85 4.58 -14.39 5.60
N ILE A 86 4.42 -13.22 4.97
CA ILE A 86 3.54 -12.16 5.47
C ILE A 86 2.11 -12.65 5.56
N GLU A 87 1.60 -13.34 4.54
CA GLU A 87 0.25 -13.90 4.53
C GLU A 87 0.03 -14.91 5.65
N GLU A 88 0.97 -15.83 5.84
CA GLU A 88 0.85 -16.85 6.87
C GLU A 88 0.96 -16.27 8.28
N VAL A 89 1.89 -15.33 8.49
CA VAL A 89 1.99 -14.59 9.77
C VAL A 89 0.70 -13.83 10.05
N ALA A 90 0.12 -13.14 9.05
CA ALA A 90 -1.15 -12.46 9.20
C ALA A 90 -2.26 -13.46 9.57
N ARG A 91 -2.35 -14.60 8.89
CA ARG A 91 -3.32 -15.67 9.16
C ARG A 91 -3.22 -16.17 10.61
N ILE A 92 -2.02 -16.46 11.07
CA ILE A 92 -1.78 -16.91 12.45
C ILE A 92 -2.21 -15.84 13.45
N VAL A 93 -1.77 -14.59 13.29
CA VAL A 93 -2.08 -13.49 14.19
C VAL A 93 -3.59 -13.22 14.25
N LEU A 94 -4.28 -13.22 13.11
CA LEU A 94 -5.73 -13.02 13.03
C LEU A 94 -6.48 -14.15 13.75
N THR A 95 -6.10 -15.41 13.50
CA THR A 95 -6.70 -16.57 14.15
C THR A 95 -6.51 -16.53 15.68
N LEU A 96 -5.32 -16.17 16.16
CA LEU A 96 -5.05 -15.99 17.59
C LEU A 96 -5.89 -14.86 18.23
N ARG A 97 -6.33 -13.90 17.43
CA ARG A 97 -7.21 -12.80 17.88
C ARG A 97 -8.70 -13.11 17.66
N GLY A 98 -9.05 -14.33 17.23
CA GLY A 98 -10.42 -14.73 16.95
C GLY A 98 -11.03 -14.09 15.68
N ILE A 99 -10.17 -13.51 14.84
CA ILE A 99 -10.58 -12.93 13.55
C ILE A 99 -10.41 -14.00 12.49
N GLN A 100 -11.49 -14.28 11.74
CA GLN A 100 -11.43 -15.20 10.61
C GLN A 100 -10.56 -14.58 9.49
N PRO A 101 -9.52 -15.29 9.00
CA PRO A 101 -8.68 -14.77 7.90
C PRO A 101 -9.45 -14.68 6.57
N ASN A 102 -10.42 -15.55 6.38
CA ASN A 102 -11.41 -15.59 5.30
C ASN A 102 -12.76 -15.98 5.92
N PRO A 103 -13.86 -15.33 5.64
CA PRO A 103 -14.07 -14.20 4.73
C PRO A 103 -13.54 -12.87 5.27
N GLN A 104 -13.89 -11.77 4.59
CA GLN A 104 -13.49 -10.42 4.97
C GLN A 104 -13.82 -10.09 6.43
N TRP A 105 -12.91 -9.38 7.08
CA TRP A 105 -13.12 -8.85 8.43
C TRP A 105 -14.10 -7.67 8.41
N GLN A 106 -15.30 -7.91 8.92
CA GLN A 106 -16.42 -6.95 8.83
C GLN A 106 -16.34 -5.78 9.82
N ALA A 107 -15.57 -5.89 10.91
CA ALA A 107 -15.54 -4.87 11.95
C ALA A 107 -15.15 -3.46 11.44
N PRO A 108 -14.17 -3.29 10.54
CA PRO A 108 -13.85 -1.99 9.97
C PRO A 108 -15.00 -1.38 9.18
N MET A 109 -15.78 -2.19 8.47
CA MET A 109 -16.92 -1.71 7.69
C MET A 109 -17.98 -1.06 8.55
N GLY A 110 -18.18 -1.55 9.80
CA GLY A 110 -19.07 -0.94 10.78
C GLY A 110 -18.63 0.45 11.25
N THR A 111 -17.39 0.87 10.96
CA THR A 111 -16.87 2.20 11.28
C THR A 111 -17.07 3.21 10.15
N ALA A 112 -17.49 2.75 8.96
CA ALA A 112 -17.66 3.62 7.80
C ALA A 112 -18.75 4.68 8.06
N PRO A 113 -18.48 5.97 7.79
CA PRO A 113 -19.48 7.02 7.97
C PRO A 113 -20.69 6.83 7.06
N ASP A 114 -21.91 7.04 7.57
CA ASP A 114 -23.15 6.89 6.79
C ASP A 114 -23.16 7.73 5.51
N VAL A 115 -22.48 8.89 5.54
CA VAL A 115 -22.36 9.76 4.37
C VAL A 115 -21.68 9.07 3.19
N LEU A 116 -20.78 8.10 3.44
CA LEU A 116 -20.07 7.35 2.41
C LEU A 116 -20.82 6.07 1.97
N LEU A 117 -21.72 5.55 2.80
CA LEU A 117 -22.47 4.32 2.51
C LEU A 117 -23.59 4.53 1.48
N GLY A 118 -24.04 5.79 1.28
CA GLY A 118 -25.09 6.13 0.34
C GLY A 118 -24.66 6.04 -1.13
N ARG A 119 -25.65 6.17 -2.01
CA ARG A 119 -25.44 6.35 -3.46
C ARG A 119 -25.71 7.79 -3.86
N THR A 120 -25.05 8.23 -4.92
CA THR A 120 -25.35 9.49 -5.62
C THR A 120 -25.49 9.22 -7.11
N GLU A 121 -26.33 9.98 -7.78
CA GLU A 121 -26.46 9.89 -9.23
C GLU A 121 -25.38 10.76 -9.89
N LEU A 122 -24.61 10.15 -10.77
CA LEU A 122 -23.62 10.82 -11.60
C LEU A 122 -23.91 10.46 -13.06
N LEU A 123 -24.28 11.46 -13.87
CA LEU A 123 -24.62 11.28 -15.29
C LEU A 123 -25.71 10.19 -15.51
N GLY A 124 -26.69 10.10 -14.61
CA GLY A 124 -27.77 9.10 -14.70
C GLY A 124 -27.39 7.70 -14.20
N VAL A 125 -26.18 7.53 -13.64
CA VAL A 125 -25.73 6.25 -13.07
C VAL A 125 -25.61 6.38 -11.55
N GLY A 126 -26.17 5.43 -10.81
CA GLY A 126 -26.10 5.38 -9.35
C GLY A 126 -24.74 4.86 -8.87
N VAL A 127 -23.85 5.76 -8.43
CA VAL A 127 -22.51 5.44 -7.93
C VAL A 127 -22.47 5.46 -6.41
N ARG A 128 -21.77 4.53 -5.77
CA ARG A 128 -21.52 4.59 -4.32
C ARG A 128 -20.60 5.77 -3.99
N ARG A 129 -20.96 6.55 -2.96
CA ARG A 129 -20.14 7.69 -2.51
C ARG A 129 -18.77 7.25 -2.01
N LEU A 130 -18.66 6.03 -1.46
CA LEU A 130 -17.38 5.43 -1.05
C LEU A 130 -16.40 5.39 -2.21
N TYR A 131 -16.82 4.93 -3.40
CA TYR A 131 -15.93 4.86 -4.58
C TYR A 131 -15.49 6.25 -5.05
N LEU A 132 -16.36 7.26 -4.96
CA LEU A 132 -15.96 8.63 -5.26
C LEU A 132 -14.91 9.16 -4.27
N PHE A 133 -15.07 8.81 -3.00
CA PHE A 133 -14.10 9.16 -1.95
C PHE A 133 -12.75 8.44 -2.20
N GLU A 134 -12.75 7.16 -2.49
CA GLU A 134 -11.54 6.39 -2.81
C GLU A 134 -10.81 6.94 -4.05
N VAL A 135 -11.55 7.25 -5.12
CA VAL A 135 -11.00 7.88 -6.34
C VAL A 135 -10.40 9.25 -6.03
N ALA A 136 -11.07 10.06 -5.20
CA ALA A 136 -10.54 11.37 -4.81
C ALA A 136 -9.23 11.25 -4.02
N ILE A 137 -9.17 10.35 -3.05
CA ILE A 137 -7.93 10.09 -2.29
C ILE A 137 -6.84 9.51 -3.21
N GLY A 138 -7.19 8.56 -4.09
CA GLY A 138 -6.26 8.00 -5.08
C GLY A 138 -5.68 9.09 -5.99
N ALA A 139 -6.48 10.04 -6.45
CA ALA A 139 -6.01 11.18 -7.23
C ALA A 139 -5.04 12.07 -6.44
N VAL A 140 -5.34 12.36 -5.16
CA VAL A 140 -4.44 13.12 -4.27
C VAL A 140 -3.11 12.38 -4.10
N VAL A 141 -3.15 11.07 -3.85
CA VAL A 141 -1.94 10.24 -3.73
C VAL A 141 -1.14 10.25 -5.05
N ALA A 142 -1.80 10.11 -6.19
CA ALA A 142 -1.13 10.15 -7.49
C ALA A 142 -0.42 11.51 -7.74
N VAL A 143 -1.08 12.63 -7.41
CA VAL A 143 -0.49 13.97 -7.50
C VAL A 143 0.68 14.11 -6.52
N ALA A 144 0.57 13.58 -5.30
CA ALA A 144 1.66 13.61 -4.31
C ALA A 144 2.88 12.82 -4.80
N VAL A 145 2.68 11.63 -5.37
CA VAL A 145 3.76 10.81 -5.97
C VAL A 145 4.38 11.52 -7.16
N TRP A 146 3.58 12.09 -8.05
CA TRP A 146 4.07 12.89 -9.15
C TRP A 146 4.92 14.08 -8.67
N ALA A 147 4.44 14.81 -7.66
CA ALA A 147 5.17 15.94 -7.09
C ALA A 147 6.46 15.47 -6.40
N PHE A 148 6.43 14.36 -5.66
CA PHE A 148 7.63 13.76 -5.07
C PHE A 148 8.67 13.43 -6.14
N LEU A 149 8.28 12.75 -7.20
CA LEU A 149 9.19 12.35 -8.26
C LEU A 149 9.72 13.56 -9.08
N THR A 150 8.91 14.61 -9.30
CA THR A 150 9.28 15.73 -10.20
C THR A 150 9.86 16.93 -9.47
N LYS A 151 9.52 17.13 -8.19
CA LYS A 151 9.81 18.36 -7.45
C LYS A 151 10.83 18.18 -6.32
N THR A 152 11.27 16.93 -6.01
CA THR A 152 12.22 16.66 -4.93
C THR A 152 13.59 16.23 -5.46
N LEU A 153 14.64 16.42 -4.64
CA LEU A 153 16.00 15.93 -4.95
C LEU A 153 16.04 14.40 -5.03
N TYR A 154 15.32 13.70 -4.14
CA TYR A 154 15.22 12.25 -4.23
C TYR A 154 14.57 11.79 -5.54
N GLY A 155 13.50 12.46 -5.98
CA GLY A 155 12.90 12.19 -7.28
C GLY A 155 13.86 12.42 -8.44
N LEU A 156 14.73 13.44 -8.35
CA LEU A 156 15.79 13.66 -9.35
C LEU A 156 16.81 12.51 -9.35
N TYR A 157 17.31 12.10 -8.18
CA TYR A 157 18.26 10.98 -8.06
C TYR A 157 17.68 9.65 -8.57
N ILE A 158 16.40 9.41 -8.30
CA ILE A 158 15.68 8.24 -8.77
C ILE A 158 15.60 8.20 -10.29
N ARG A 159 15.20 9.31 -10.93
CA ARG A 159 15.11 9.38 -12.39
C ARG A 159 16.48 9.28 -13.06
N ALA A 160 17.47 10.01 -12.56
CA ALA A 160 18.83 9.95 -13.09
C ALA A 160 19.44 8.56 -12.89
N GLY A 161 19.25 7.93 -11.71
CA GLY A 161 19.75 6.59 -11.43
C GLY A 161 19.05 5.49 -12.23
N SER A 162 17.83 5.73 -12.71
CA SER A 162 17.14 4.77 -13.60
C SER A 162 17.63 4.85 -15.05
N GLU A 163 18.24 5.96 -15.47
CA GLU A 163 18.87 6.12 -16.79
C GLU A 163 20.31 5.61 -16.78
N ASP A 164 21.12 6.06 -15.83
CA ASP A 164 22.52 5.65 -15.71
C ASP A 164 22.97 5.67 -14.23
N THR A 165 22.92 4.51 -13.60
CA THR A 165 23.31 4.32 -12.20
C THR A 165 24.80 4.59 -11.97
N GLU A 166 25.69 4.20 -12.93
CA GLU A 166 27.14 4.36 -12.78
C GLU A 166 27.54 5.83 -12.85
N MET A 167 26.93 6.58 -13.78
CA MET A 167 27.18 8.02 -13.91
C MET A 167 26.75 8.77 -12.64
N VAL A 168 25.58 8.44 -12.09
CA VAL A 168 25.05 9.09 -10.88
C VAL A 168 25.94 8.80 -9.66
N GLN A 169 26.47 7.58 -9.54
CA GLN A 169 27.44 7.23 -8.51
C GLN A 169 28.78 7.97 -8.69
N ALA A 170 29.25 8.13 -9.92
CA ALA A 170 30.46 8.88 -10.22
C ALA A 170 30.35 10.36 -9.82
N LEU A 171 29.14 10.93 -9.82
CA LEU A 171 28.83 12.28 -9.32
C LEU A 171 28.71 12.35 -7.79
N GLY A 172 28.99 11.26 -7.06
CA GLY A 172 28.98 11.20 -5.60
C GLY A 172 27.62 11.04 -4.95
N VAL A 173 26.58 10.70 -5.72
CA VAL A 173 25.23 10.43 -5.18
C VAL A 173 25.15 9.01 -4.63
N ASP A 174 24.69 8.87 -3.39
CA ASP A 174 24.41 7.55 -2.81
C ASP A 174 23.10 6.96 -3.36
N VAL A 175 23.22 6.25 -4.48
CA VAL A 175 22.10 5.60 -5.17
C VAL A 175 21.45 4.53 -4.28
N ARG A 176 22.20 3.91 -3.35
CA ARG A 176 21.67 2.91 -2.43
C ARG A 176 20.64 3.52 -1.48
N GLN A 177 20.90 4.71 -0.96
CA GLN A 177 19.92 5.44 -0.15
C GLN A 177 18.67 5.80 -0.96
N ALA A 178 18.83 6.25 -2.20
CA ALA A 178 17.72 6.54 -3.08
C ALA A 178 16.83 5.30 -3.29
N PHE A 179 17.43 4.14 -3.50
CA PHE A 179 16.71 2.87 -3.65
C PHE A 179 15.95 2.49 -2.39
N THR A 180 16.55 2.66 -1.19
CA THR A 180 15.85 2.40 0.08
C THR A 180 14.63 3.28 0.24
N VAL A 181 14.75 4.57 -0.06
CA VAL A 181 13.63 5.52 0.02
C VAL A 181 12.52 5.14 -0.95
N VAL A 182 12.86 4.83 -2.20
CA VAL A 182 11.87 4.44 -3.22
C VAL A 182 11.14 3.16 -2.83
N PHE A 183 11.89 2.15 -2.42
CA PHE A 183 11.32 0.87 -2.03
C PHE A 183 10.42 1.03 -0.79
N GLY A 184 10.88 1.79 0.22
CA GLY A 184 10.10 2.09 1.40
C GLY A 184 8.82 2.87 1.07
N VAL A 185 8.92 3.95 0.31
CA VAL A 185 7.75 4.74 -0.11
C VAL A 185 6.80 3.89 -0.95
N GLY A 186 7.30 3.07 -1.87
CA GLY A 186 6.49 2.16 -2.67
C GLY A 186 5.70 1.16 -1.82
N THR A 187 6.35 0.56 -0.80
CA THR A 187 5.67 -0.34 0.15
C THR A 187 4.65 0.41 1.01
N GLY A 188 4.97 1.64 1.45
CA GLY A 188 4.02 2.51 2.14
C GLY A 188 2.78 2.80 1.32
N LEU A 189 2.96 3.12 0.03
CA LEU A 189 1.85 3.40 -0.89
C LEU A 189 1.00 2.16 -1.17
N ALA A 190 1.59 0.97 -1.26
CA ALA A 190 0.84 -0.28 -1.38
C ALA A 190 -0.07 -0.50 -0.17
N ALA A 191 0.43 -0.26 1.04
CA ALA A 191 -0.37 -0.36 2.26
C ALA A 191 -1.47 0.71 2.35
N VAL A 192 -1.21 1.94 1.88
CA VAL A 192 -2.23 2.99 1.72
C VAL A 192 -3.37 2.52 0.81
N GLY A 193 -3.05 1.86 -0.32
CA GLY A 193 -4.05 1.22 -1.17
C GLY A 193 -4.93 0.23 -0.39
N GLY A 194 -4.32 -0.59 0.47
CA GLY A 194 -5.06 -1.48 1.36
C GLY A 194 -5.96 -0.75 2.35
N VAL A 195 -5.49 0.35 2.96
CA VAL A 195 -6.32 1.18 3.86
C VAL A 195 -7.56 1.73 3.14
N LEU A 196 -7.41 2.14 1.88
CA LEU A 196 -8.56 2.64 1.09
C LEU A 196 -9.63 1.56 0.92
N LEU A 197 -9.23 0.30 0.73
CA LEU A 197 -10.13 -0.82 0.50
C LEU A 197 -10.81 -1.36 1.78
N MET A 198 -10.40 -0.93 2.98
CA MET A 198 -10.90 -1.52 4.23
C MET A 198 -12.39 -1.34 4.47
N TRP A 199 -13.04 -0.33 3.86
CA TRP A 199 -14.48 -0.09 3.92
C TRP A 199 -15.24 -0.67 2.73
N ASP A 200 -14.54 -1.22 1.73
CA ASP A 200 -15.17 -1.79 0.56
C ASP A 200 -15.81 -3.15 0.89
N PRO A 201 -17.11 -3.35 0.57
CA PRO A 201 -17.80 -4.59 0.86
C PRO A 201 -17.35 -5.78 0.00
N ILE A 202 -16.62 -5.53 -1.08
CA ILE A 202 -16.09 -6.57 -1.99
C ILE A 202 -14.63 -6.86 -1.68
N TRP A 203 -13.83 -5.79 -1.46
CA TRP A 203 -12.38 -5.84 -1.33
C TRP A 203 -11.89 -5.62 0.12
N GLY A 204 -12.78 -5.66 1.11
CA GLY A 204 -12.46 -5.44 2.52
C GLY A 204 -11.34 -6.34 3.04
N PRO A 205 -10.84 -6.10 4.27
CA PRO A 205 -9.68 -6.80 4.82
C PRO A 205 -9.88 -8.31 4.84
N SER A 206 -9.12 -9.03 4.02
CA SER A 206 -9.05 -10.49 3.96
C SER A 206 -7.66 -10.91 3.53
N VAL A 207 -7.26 -12.15 3.80
CA VAL A 207 -5.96 -12.65 3.33
C VAL A 207 -5.94 -12.80 1.81
N LEU A 208 -7.09 -13.02 1.18
CA LEU A 208 -7.22 -13.11 -0.28
C LEU A 208 -6.92 -11.77 -0.98
N LEU A 209 -7.09 -10.64 -0.28
CA LEU A 209 -6.77 -9.31 -0.81
C LEU A 209 -5.33 -9.22 -1.32
N SER A 210 -4.40 -10.00 -0.74
CA SER A 210 -3.00 -10.05 -1.18
C SER A 210 -2.87 -10.41 -2.65
N ILE A 211 -3.47 -11.53 -3.07
CA ILE A 211 -3.38 -12.01 -4.45
C ILE A 211 -4.17 -11.12 -5.42
N ASP A 212 -5.34 -10.64 -5.00
CA ASP A 212 -6.21 -9.81 -5.82
C ASP A 212 -5.52 -8.48 -6.17
N VAL A 213 -5.00 -7.77 -5.16
CA VAL A 213 -4.27 -6.50 -5.37
C VAL A 213 -3.00 -6.71 -6.19
N LEU A 214 -2.27 -7.82 -5.95
CA LEU A 214 -1.08 -8.15 -6.73
C LEU A 214 -1.40 -8.30 -8.21
N LEU A 215 -2.46 -9.03 -8.56
CA LEU A 215 -2.86 -9.23 -9.96
C LEU A 215 -3.21 -7.91 -10.66
N TYR A 216 -4.00 -7.04 -10.02
CA TYR A 216 -4.32 -5.73 -10.57
C TYR A 216 -3.09 -4.82 -10.71
N ALA A 217 -2.23 -4.79 -9.68
CA ALA A 217 -0.99 -4.03 -9.73
C ALA A 217 -0.08 -4.50 -10.88
N PHE A 218 -0.01 -5.81 -11.10
CA PHE A 218 0.78 -6.38 -12.18
C PHE A 218 0.26 -5.98 -13.58
N VAL A 219 -1.07 -6.02 -13.76
CA VAL A 219 -1.72 -5.55 -14.99
C VAL A 219 -1.41 -4.07 -15.25
N VAL A 220 -1.51 -3.22 -14.21
CA VAL A 220 -1.21 -1.78 -14.34
C VAL A 220 0.24 -1.54 -14.75
N VAL A 221 1.19 -2.28 -14.14
CA VAL A 221 2.63 -2.15 -14.48
C VAL A 221 2.90 -2.60 -15.93
N ILE A 222 2.29 -3.69 -16.38
CA ILE A 222 2.48 -4.18 -17.78
C ILE A 222 1.92 -3.18 -18.79
N ILE A 223 0.77 -2.58 -18.51
CA ILE A 223 0.12 -1.63 -19.43
C ILE A 223 0.83 -0.27 -19.41
N GLY A 224 1.31 0.14 -18.23
CA GLY A 224 1.93 1.46 -18.03
C GLY A 224 3.38 1.56 -18.50
N GLY A 225 4.06 0.44 -18.69
CA GLY A 225 5.47 0.35 -19.17
C GLY A 225 6.48 0.46 -18.06
#